data_8e7ecaebdd2485bc20eb79c233053ebc
#
_entry.id   8e7ecaebdd2485bc20eb79c233053ebc
#
_cell.length_a   1.000
_cell.length_b   1.000
_cell.length_c   1.000
_cell.angle_alpha   90.00
_cell.angle_beta   90.00
_cell.angle_gamma   90.00
#
_symmetry.space_group_name_H-M   'P 1'
#
loop_
_entity.id
_entity.type
_entity.pdbx_description
1 polymer ?
#
loop_
_entity_poly.entity_id
_entity_poly.type
_entity_poly.pdbx_seq_one_letter_code
_entity_poly.pdbx_strand_id
1 'polypeptide(L)'
;MTTSQKTALITGANKGIGKETARRLGALGITVLIGARDAGRGEAAAEELRADGADVRFVPLDVTDETSVQAAAQHIDATFGRLDILVNNAAIAAGPQQPSETPAATVRQVYETNVFGVIAVTHAMLPLLRRSAAARIVNMSSELGSLTHLADPGSPWSPYYSILLPYCTSKSALNAITVLYANELRAEGILVNAVSPGYCATDLNRHTGMRTAEEGAAVAVDLATAGEDGPTGALLAEDGPIPW
;
A
#
# COMPACT_ATOMS: atom_id res chain seq x y z
N MET A 1 4.43 -16.31 27.92
CA MET A 1 5.28 -15.60 26.93
C MET A 1 4.48 -14.40 26.51
N THR A 2 4.87 -13.18 26.84
CA THR A 2 4.25 -11.96 26.34
C THR A 2 4.54 -11.91 24.85
N THR A 3 3.53 -12.11 24.01
CA THR A 3 3.63 -11.87 22.57
C THR A 3 4.02 -10.40 22.39
N SER A 4 5.25 -10.16 21.92
CA SER A 4 5.70 -8.81 21.63
C SER A 4 4.72 -8.17 20.63
N GLN A 5 4.18 -7.00 20.96
CA GLN A 5 3.20 -6.26 20.14
C GLN A 5 3.77 -6.06 18.73
N LYS A 6 2.97 -6.35 17.72
CA LYS A 6 3.34 -6.15 16.31
C LYS A 6 3.37 -4.67 15.96
N THR A 7 4.24 -4.30 15.02
CA THR A 7 4.37 -2.93 14.49
C THR A 7 4.11 -2.91 13.00
N ALA A 8 3.25 -2.01 12.54
CA ALA A 8 2.89 -1.81 11.15
C ALA A 8 3.26 -0.41 10.67
N LEU A 9 3.88 -0.29 9.49
CA LEU A 9 4.06 0.97 8.77
C LEU A 9 3.09 1.01 7.58
N ILE A 10 2.33 2.11 7.46
CA ILE A 10 1.42 2.34 6.34
C ILE A 10 1.79 3.66 5.67
N THR A 11 2.22 3.62 4.41
CA THR A 11 2.57 4.83 3.66
C THR A 11 1.32 5.57 3.18
N GLY A 12 1.33 6.91 3.20
CA GLY A 12 0.18 7.72 2.77
C GLY A 12 -1.07 7.53 3.63
N ALA A 13 -0.94 7.20 4.90
CA ALA A 13 -2.04 6.80 5.79
C ALA A 13 -2.72 7.97 6.52
N ASN A 14 -2.47 9.20 6.13
CA ASN A 14 -3.14 10.36 6.75
C ASN A 14 -4.60 10.56 6.28
N LYS A 15 -5.09 9.75 5.34
CA LYS A 15 -6.46 9.81 4.81
C LYS A 15 -6.85 8.55 4.04
N GLY A 16 -8.13 8.44 3.67
CA GLY A 16 -8.65 7.40 2.77
C GLY A 16 -8.39 5.98 3.25
N ILE A 17 -8.14 5.07 2.31
CA ILE A 17 -7.97 3.63 2.59
C ILE A 17 -6.82 3.38 3.57
N GLY A 18 -5.70 4.10 3.43
CA GLY A 18 -4.56 3.95 4.34
C GLY A 18 -4.90 4.29 5.79
N LYS A 19 -5.70 5.34 6.03
CA LYS A 19 -6.16 5.71 7.37
C LYS A 19 -7.12 4.67 7.95
N GLU A 20 -8.03 4.14 7.13
CA GLU A 20 -8.95 3.08 7.58
C GLU A 20 -8.22 1.74 7.83
N THR A 21 -7.19 1.43 7.03
CA THR A 21 -6.28 0.30 7.31
C THR A 21 -5.58 0.50 8.65
N ALA A 22 -5.10 1.73 8.93
CA ALA A 22 -4.48 2.08 10.21
C ALA A 22 -5.46 1.91 11.39
N ARG A 23 -6.69 2.39 11.24
CA ARG A 23 -7.76 2.24 12.24
C ARG A 23 -8.00 0.78 12.60
N ARG A 24 -8.19 -0.07 11.58
CA ARG A 24 -8.48 -1.49 11.77
C ARG A 24 -7.31 -2.26 12.36
N LEU A 25 -6.07 -2.02 11.89
CA LEU A 25 -4.90 -2.66 12.49
C LEU A 25 -4.68 -2.22 13.94
N GLY A 26 -4.90 -0.94 14.24
CA GLY A 26 -4.87 -0.42 15.62
C GLY A 26 -5.90 -1.08 16.53
N ALA A 27 -7.13 -1.30 16.05
CA ALA A 27 -8.18 -2.00 16.78
C ALA A 27 -7.83 -3.48 17.09
N LEU A 28 -6.94 -4.08 16.31
CA LEU A 28 -6.38 -5.42 16.56
C LEU A 28 -5.20 -5.41 17.55
N GLY A 29 -4.88 -4.26 18.18
CA GLY A 29 -3.80 -4.11 19.14
C GLY A 29 -2.41 -4.02 18.50
N ILE A 30 -2.31 -3.73 17.21
CA ILE A 30 -1.06 -3.51 16.51
C ILE A 30 -0.63 -2.05 16.69
N THR A 31 0.64 -1.79 17.02
CA THR A 31 1.19 -0.42 16.95
C THR A 31 1.27 0.02 15.50
N VAL A 32 0.61 1.11 15.14
CA VAL A 32 0.54 1.59 13.76
C VAL A 32 1.34 2.86 13.57
N LEU A 33 2.21 2.86 12.57
CA LEU A 33 2.99 4.01 12.14
C LEU A 33 2.36 4.60 10.87
N ILE A 34 1.80 5.80 11.00
CA ILE A 34 1.25 6.56 9.88
C ILE A 34 2.40 7.29 9.18
N GLY A 35 2.81 6.78 8.02
CA GLY A 35 3.74 7.47 7.13
C GLY A 35 3.03 8.51 6.29
N ALA A 36 3.39 9.79 6.41
CA ALA A 36 2.87 10.85 5.55
C ALA A 36 3.91 11.97 5.37
N ARG A 37 3.90 12.60 4.18
CA ARG A 37 4.83 13.70 3.86
C ARG A 37 4.44 15.04 4.50
N ASP A 38 3.16 15.24 4.75
CA ASP A 38 2.62 16.44 5.41
C ASP A 38 2.48 16.16 6.91
N ALA A 39 3.33 16.80 7.71
CA ALA A 39 3.39 16.56 9.15
C ALA A 39 2.09 16.95 9.85
N GLY A 40 1.47 18.07 9.47
CA GLY A 40 0.22 18.52 10.10
C GLY A 40 -0.93 17.55 9.89
N ARG A 41 -1.11 17.07 8.66
CA ARG A 41 -2.14 16.06 8.35
C ARG A 41 -1.82 14.69 8.91
N GLY A 42 -0.55 14.31 8.95
CA GLY A 42 -0.11 13.04 9.54
C GLY A 42 -0.38 12.99 11.02
N GLU A 43 0.00 14.02 11.77
CA GLU A 43 -0.22 14.09 13.21
C GLU A 43 -1.70 14.17 13.55
N ALA A 44 -2.49 15.00 12.82
CA ALA A 44 -3.93 15.08 13.03
C ALA A 44 -4.64 13.73 12.85
N ALA A 45 -4.23 12.95 11.82
CA ALA A 45 -4.76 11.61 11.62
C ALA A 45 -4.34 10.65 12.75
N ALA A 46 -3.10 10.74 13.23
CA ALA A 46 -2.64 9.94 14.35
C ALA A 46 -3.39 10.29 15.65
N GLU A 47 -3.63 11.57 15.92
CA GLU A 47 -4.41 12.03 17.08
C GLU A 47 -5.84 11.50 17.04
N GLU A 48 -6.51 11.59 15.90
CA GLU A 48 -7.85 11.05 15.72
C GLU A 48 -7.91 9.54 16.03
N LEU A 49 -6.98 8.77 15.52
CA LEU A 49 -6.96 7.32 15.75
C LEU A 49 -6.55 6.96 17.18
N ARG A 50 -5.71 7.76 17.83
CA ARG A 50 -5.41 7.60 19.27
C ARG A 50 -6.63 7.88 20.14
N ALA A 51 -7.48 8.84 19.76
CA ALA A 51 -8.73 9.11 20.46
C ALA A 51 -9.70 7.93 20.43
N ASP A 52 -9.62 7.08 19.38
CA ASP A 52 -10.34 5.81 19.28
C ASP A 52 -9.69 4.66 20.11
N GLY A 53 -8.59 4.92 20.83
CA GLY A 53 -7.91 3.97 21.70
C GLY A 53 -6.80 3.16 21.06
N ALA A 54 -6.43 3.43 19.81
CA ALA A 54 -5.35 2.73 19.10
C ALA A 54 -3.95 3.30 19.42
N ASP A 55 -2.91 2.46 19.49
CA ASP A 55 -1.51 2.92 19.54
C ASP A 55 -1.04 3.31 18.13
N VAL A 56 -1.23 4.58 17.80
CA VAL A 56 -0.90 5.14 16.49
C VAL A 56 0.11 6.27 16.64
N ARG A 57 1.15 6.25 15.81
CA ARG A 57 2.22 7.25 15.80
C ARG A 57 2.45 7.78 14.39
N PHE A 58 2.70 9.06 14.29
CA PHE A 58 3.09 9.68 13.02
C PHE A 58 4.58 9.47 12.76
N VAL A 59 4.93 9.19 11.51
CA VAL A 59 6.31 9.13 11.00
C VAL A 59 6.39 9.99 9.74
N PRO A 60 7.22 11.05 9.72
CA PRO A 60 7.47 11.82 8.50
C PRO A 60 8.01 10.91 7.40
N LEU A 61 7.30 10.79 6.28
CA LEU A 61 7.68 9.90 5.19
C LEU A 61 7.14 10.42 3.85
N ASP A 62 8.05 10.95 3.04
CA ASP A 62 7.82 11.13 1.60
C ASP A 62 8.48 9.97 0.85
N VAL A 63 7.66 9.15 0.21
CA VAL A 63 8.12 7.95 -0.51
C VAL A 63 8.96 8.29 -1.75
N THR A 64 8.92 9.54 -2.21
CA THR A 64 9.69 10.03 -3.37
C THR A 64 11.02 10.68 -2.98
N ASP A 65 11.32 10.77 -1.68
CA ASP A 65 12.57 11.31 -1.15
C ASP A 65 13.35 10.23 -0.39
N GLU A 66 14.45 9.76 -0.96
CA GLU A 66 15.29 8.72 -0.36
C GLU A 66 15.79 9.10 1.04
N THR A 67 16.08 10.39 1.28
CA THR A 67 16.52 10.88 2.60
C THR A 67 15.41 10.71 3.63
N SER A 68 14.17 11.06 3.27
CA SER A 68 13.00 10.86 4.10
C SER A 68 12.74 9.37 4.40
N VAL A 69 12.87 8.51 3.38
CA VAL A 69 12.70 7.07 3.52
C VAL A 69 13.74 6.47 4.47
N GLN A 70 15.02 6.84 4.33
CA GLN A 70 16.08 6.37 5.21
C GLN A 70 15.92 6.87 6.65
N ALA A 71 15.53 8.14 6.84
CA ALA A 71 15.27 8.68 8.17
C ALA A 71 14.11 7.94 8.87
N ALA A 72 13.03 7.62 8.13
CA ALA A 72 11.93 6.83 8.67
C ALA A 72 12.38 5.41 9.08
N ALA A 73 13.20 4.74 8.27
CA ALA A 73 13.73 3.42 8.59
C ALA A 73 14.61 3.45 9.86
N GLN A 74 15.50 4.44 9.98
CA GLN A 74 16.34 4.63 11.15
C GLN A 74 15.51 4.92 12.41
N HIS A 75 14.48 5.75 12.29
CA HIS A 75 13.58 6.03 13.41
C HIS A 75 12.85 4.76 13.89
N ILE A 76 12.35 3.95 12.96
CA ILE A 76 11.66 2.69 13.28
C ILE A 76 12.65 1.69 13.90
N ASP A 77 13.87 1.60 13.38
CA ASP A 77 14.92 0.74 13.95
C ASP A 77 15.24 1.14 15.39
N ALA A 78 15.50 2.39 15.63
CA ALA A 78 15.87 2.89 16.97
C ALA A 78 14.74 2.74 17.99
N THR A 79 13.46 2.82 17.54
CA THR A 79 12.30 2.81 18.44
C THR A 79 11.75 1.40 18.69
N PHE A 80 11.69 0.56 17.66
CA PHE A 80 11.01 -0.73 17.68
C PHE A 80 11.95 -1.91 17.40
N GLY A 81 13.10 -1.67 16.78
CA GLY A 81 14.09 -2.69 16.41
C GLY A 81 13.65 -3.65 15.30
N ARG A 82 12.38 -3.65 14.90
CA ARG A 82 11.80 -4.47 13.84
C ARG A 82 10.54 -3.83 13.25
N LEU A 83 10.11 -4.36 12.11
CA LEU A 83 8.82 -4.07 11.49
C LEU A 83 8.12 -5.39 11.15
N ASP A 84 6.86 -5.55 11.51
CA ASP A 84 6.12 -6.78 11.26
C ASP A 84 5.23 -6.67 10.00
N ILE A 85 4.74 -5.47 9.71
CA ILE A 85 3.81 -5.22 8.60
C ILE A 85 4.24 -3.95 7.86
N LEU A 86 4.36 -4.05 6.54
CA LEU A 86 4.52 -2.91 5.64
C LEU A 86 3.32 -2.85 4.69
N VAL A 87 2.57 -1.74 4.70
CA VAL A 87 1.53 -1.46 3.73
C VAL A 87 1.98 -0.30 2.83
N ASN A 88 2.36 -0.60 1.60
CA ASN A 88 2.66 0.38 0.57
C ASN A 88 1.35 0.91 -0.03
N ASN A 89 0.79 1.93 0.63
CA ASN A 89 -0.51 2.50 0.25
C ASN A 89 -0.38 3.86 -0.47
N ALA A 90 0.69 4.60 -0.27
CA ALA A 90 0.87 5.89 -0.93
C ALA A 90 0.78 5.75 -2.45
N ALA A 91 -0.14 6.49 -3.06
CA ALA A 91 -0.33 6.49 -4.51
C ALA A 91 -0.90 7.82 -5.00
N ILE A 92 -0.64 8.11 -6.27
CA ILE A 92 -1.26 9.21 -7.01
C ILE A 92 -1.83 8.69 -8.33
N ALA A 93 -2.78 9.43 -8.88
CA ALA A 93 -3.29 9.25 -10.24
C ALA A 93 -3.18 10.57 -11.00
N ALA A 94 -2.89 10.50 -12.28
CA ALA A 94 -3.08 11.62 -13.20
C ALA A 94 -4.55 11.68 -13.62
N GLY A 95 -5.00 12.87 -14.04
CA GLY A 95 -6.33 13.03 -14.62
C GLY A 95 -6.51 12.19 -15.89
N PRO A 96 -7.78 11.99 -16.31
CA PRO A 96 -8.10 11.21 -17.50
C PRO A 96 -7.53 11.86 -18.76
N GLN A 97 -6.79 11.09 -19.55
CA GLN A 97 -6.17 11.50 -20.81
C GLN A 97 -5.95 10.27 -21.69
N GLN A 98 -6.17 10.38 -23.00
CA GLN A 98 -5.94 9.27 -23.91
C GLN A 98 -4.45 8.88 -23.93
N PRO A 99 -4.12 7.59 -24.10
CA PRO A 99 -2.73 7.12 -24.14
C PRO A 99 -1.87 7.85 -25.17
N SER A 100 -2.41 8.11 -26.37
CA SER A 100 -1.72 8.82 -27.45
C SER A 100 -1.41 10.29 -27.13
N GLU A 101 -2.10 10.89 -26.16
CA GLU A 101 -1.98 12.29 -25.77
C GLU A 101 -1.21 12.44 -24.44
N THR A 102 -0.92 11.34 -23.75
CA THR A 102 -0.30 11.37 -22.41
C THR A 102 1.19 11.67 -22.50
N PRO A 103 1.67 12.79 -21.95
CA PRO A 103 3.09 13.11 -21.94
C PRO A 103 3.88 12.13 -21.06
N ALA A 104 5.08 11.75 -21.50
CA ALA A 104 5.98 10.91 -20.70
C ALA A 104 6.29 11.50 -19.32
N ALA A 105 6.30 12.82 -19.17
CA ALA A 105 6.49 13.50 -17.89
C ALA A 105 5.37 13.17 -16.88
N THR A 106 4.12 13.08 -17.33
CA THR A 106 2.98 12.67 -16.49
C THR A 106 3.13 11.22 -16.03
N VAL A 107 3.59 10.33 -16.91
CA VAL A 107 3.88 8.94 -16.56
C VAL A 107 4.97 8.88 -15.49
N ARG A 108 6.10 9.59 -15.69
CA ARG A 108 7.19 9.63 -14.70
C ARG A 108 6.71 10.08 -13.33
N GLN A 109 5.91 11.15 -13.26
CA GLN A 109 5.38 11.66 -12.00
C GLN A 109 4.58 10.60 -11.23
N VAL A 110 3.75 9.81 -11.92
CA VAL A 110 2.98 8.74 -11.29
C VAL A 110 3.89 7.59 -10.86
N TYR A 111 4.88 7.24 -11.67
CA TYR A 111 5.85 6.18 -11.36
C TYR A 111 6.73 6.53 -10.17
N GLU A 112 7.12 7.79 -9.97
CA GLU A 112 7.91 8.21 -8.80
C GLU A 112 7.24 7.79 -7.48
N THR A 113 5.93 7.98 -7.37
CA THR A 113 5.21 7.57 -6.16
C THR A 113 4.82 6.09 -6.17
N ASN A 114 4.18 5.63 -7.27
CA ASN A 114 3.48 4.34 -7.27
C ASN A 114 4.41 3.14 -7.51
N VAL A 115 5.61 3.37 -8.03
CA VAL A 115 6.59 2.34 -8.40
C VAL A 115 7.90 2.53 -7.66
N PHE A 116 8.62 3.62 -7.93
CA PHE A 116 9.94 3.85 -7.33
C PHE A 116 9.84 4.07 -5.82
N GLY A 117 8.82 4.80 -5.35
CA GLY A 117 8.56 4.98 -3.93
C GLY A 117 8.30 3.67 -3.20
N VAL A 118 7.57 2.74 -3.81
CA VAL A 118 7.34 1.41 -3.24
C VAL A 118 8.63 0.62 -3.13
N ILE A 119 9.48 0.66 -4.17
CA ILE A 119 10.78 -0.01 -4.17
C ILE A 119 11.68 0.59 -3.08
N ALA A 120 11.79 1.92 -3.01
CA ALA A 120 12.63 2.62 -2.04
C ALA A 120 12.22 2.30 -0.60
N VAL A 121 10.91 2.39 -0.29
CA VAL A 121 10.39 2.08 1.05
C VAL A 121 10.60 0.61 1.39
N THR A 122 10.25 -0.31 0.49
CA THR A 122 10.43 -1.75 0.72
C THR A 122 11.90 -2.08 0.98
N HIS A 123 12.81 -1.55 0.16
CA HIS A 123 14.26 -1.77 0.31
C HIS A 123 14.76 -1.27 1.68
N ALA A 124 14.38 -0.06 2.09
CA ALA A 124 14.80 0.51 3.37
C ALA A 124 14.22 -0.23 4.59
N MET A 125 12.99 -0.75 4.48
CA MET A 125 12.31 -1.48 5.57
C MET A 125 12.67 -2.96 5.61
N LEU A 126 13.21 -3.55 4.55
CA LEU A 126 13.50 -4.98 4.46
C LEU A 126 14.40 -5.51 5.59
N PRO A 127 15.47 -4.82 6.03
CA PRO A 127 16.25 -5.26 7.18
C PRO A 127 15.44 -5.37 8.48
N LEU A 128 14.42 -4.52 8.66
CA LEU A 128 13.53 -4.53 9.81
C LEU A 128 12.47 -5.64 9.71
N LEU A 129 11.93 -5.85 8.50
CA LEU A 129 10.99 -6.93 8.20
C LEU A 129 11.62 -8.31 8.42
N ARG A 130 12.89 -8.48 8.06
CA ARG A 130 13.66 -9.71 8.30
C ARG A 130 13.87 -10.05 9.79
N ARG A 131 13.68 -9.10 10.69
CA ARG A 131 13.71 -9.35 12.15
C ARG A 131 12.35 -9.75 12.72
N SER A 132 11.30 -9.69 11.94
CA SER A 132 9.99 -10.20 12.33
C SER A 132 9.92 -11.71 12.16
N ALA A 133 9.26 -12.39 13.11
CA ALA A 133 8.98 -13.81 12.97
C ALA A 133 7.93 -14.13 11.88
N ALA A 134 7.13 -13.13 11.48
CA ALA A 134 6.03 -13.32 10.53
C ALA A 134 5.72 -12.00 9.77
N ALA A 135 6.68 -11.54 8.96
CA ALA A 135 6.53 -10.28 8.23
C ALA A 135 5.53 -10.37 7.08
N ARG A 136 4.80 -9.26 6.84
CA ARG A 136 3.83 -9.11 5.76
C ARG A 136 4.07 -7.82 5.00
N ILE A 137 4.09 -7.90 3.67
CA ILE A 137 4.15 -6.74 2.77
C ILE A 137 2.86 -6.74 1.94
N VAL A 138 2.10 -5.65 2.03
CA VAL A 138 0.87 -5.44 1.28
C VAL A 138 1.03 -4.24 0.37
N ASN A 139 0.93 -4.44 -0.92
CA ASN A 139 1.02 -3.40 -1.93
C ASN A 139 -0.39 -3.01 -2.41
N MET A 140 -0.81 -1.77 -2.16
CA MET A 140 -2.11 -1.27 -2.63
C MET A 140 -2.08 -1.07 -4.14
N SER A 141 -2.52 -2.09 -4.86
CA SER A 141 -2.61 -2.11 -6.32
C SER A 141 -4.04 -1.78 -6.80
N SER A 142 -4.45 -2.38 -7.89
CA SER A 142 -5.76 -2.20 -8.51
C SER A 142 -6.00 -3.28 -9.55
N GLU A 143 -7.25 -3.65 -9.79
CA GLU A 143 -7.67 -4.41 -10.97
C GLU A 143 -7.25 -3.75 -12.29
N LEU A 144 -7.17 -2.40 -12.29
CA LEU A 144 -6.67 -1.63 -13.45
C LEU A 144 -5.19 -1.91 -13.77
N GLY A 145 -4.48 -2.66 -12.94
CA GLY A 145 -3.12 -3.14 -13.19
C GLY A 145 -3.06 -4.57 -13.75
N SER A 146 -4.19 -5.27 -13.87
CA SER A 146 -4.27 -6.60 -14.45
C SER A 146 -4.10 -6.55 -15.97
N LEU A 147 -3.04 -7.17 -16.52
CA LEU A 147 -2.85 -7.26 -17.97
C LEU A 147 -3.90 -8.14 -18.63
N THR A 148 -4.40 -9.15 -17.92
CA THR A 148 -5.51 -10.01 -18.40
C THR A 148 -6.78 -9.18 -18.59
N HIS A 149 -7.14 -8.35 -17.62
CA HIS A 149 -8.31 -7.46 -17.72
C HIS A 149 -8.09 -6.34 -18.75
N LEU A 150 -6.86 -5.79 -18.83
CA LEU A 150 -6.50 -4.76 -19.81
C LEU A 150 -6.63 -5.26 -21.26
N ALA A 151 -6.33 -6.53 -21.50
CA ALA A 151 -6.37 -7.15 -22.82
C ALA A 151 -7.78 -7.60 -23.25
N ASP A 152 -8.75 -7.61 -22.33
CA ASP A 152 -10.12 -8.02 -22.59
C ASP A 152 -11.02 -6.79 -22.94
N PRO A 153 -11.45 -6.61 -24.18
CA PRO A 153 -12.38 -5.56 -24.56
C PRO A 153 -13.75 -5.66 -23.86
N GLY A 154 -14.13 -6.84 -23.38
CA GLY A 154 -15.35 -7.09 -22.62
C GLY A 154 -15.23 -6.79 -21.14
N SER A 155 -14.05 -6.44 -20.65
CA SER A 155 -13.84 -6.08 -19.24
C SER A 155 -14.73 -4.90 -18.82
N PRO A 156 -15.40 -4.96 -17.65
CA PRO A 156 -16.18 -3.83 -17.13
C PRO A 156 -15.32 -2.59 -16.87
N TRP A 157 -14.01 -2.74 -16.82
CA TRP A 157 -13.03 -1.66 -16.62
C TRP A 157 -12.54 -1.04 -17.93
N SER A 158 -12.94 -1.58 -19.09
CA SER A 158 -12.46 -1.11 -20.40
C SER A 158 -12.60 0.40 -20.64
N PRO A 159 -13.63 1.11 -20.13
CA PRO A 159 -13.73 2.58 -20.26
C PRO A 159 -12.59 3.33 -19.57
N TYR A 160 -12.02 2.77 -18.48
CA TYR A 160 -10.93 3.39 -17.73
C TYR A 160 -9.56 3.14 -18.36
N TYR A 161 -9.38 2.03 -19.07
CA TYR A 161 -8.10 1.68 -19.69
C TYR A 161 -7.71 2.66 -20.79
N SER A 162 -8.70 3.23 -21.49
CA SER A 162 -8.48 4.17 -22.58
C SER A 162 -8.08 5.58 -22.11
N ILE A 163 -8.11 5.87 -20.81
CA ILE A 163 -7.89 7.23 -20.29
C ILE A 163 -6.98 7.33 -19.08
N LEU A 164 -6.44 6.22 -18.58
CA LEU A 164 -5.65 6.19 -17.33
C LEU A 164 -4.28 5.53 -17.51
N LEU A 165 -3.63 5.72 -18.68
CA LEU A 165 -2.34 5.09 -19.00
C LEU A 165 -1.30 5.19 -17.86
N PRO A 166 -1.01 6.36 -17.23
CA PRO A 166 0.00 6.44 -16.18
C PRO A 166 -0.34 5.57 -14.96
N TYR A 167 -1.61 5.57 -14.56
CA TYR A 167 -2.07 4.84 -13.38
C TYR A 167 -2.09 3.33 -13.65
N CYS A 168 -2.76 2.88 -14.71
CA CYS A 168 -2.86 1.46 -15.06
C CYS A 168 -1.49 0.82 -15.19
N THR A 169 -0.59 1.43 -15.97
CA THR A 169 0.77 0.89 -16.16
C THR A 169 1.59 0.90 -14.87
N SER A 170 1.43 1.89 -13.99
CA SER A 170 2.10 1.89 -12.69
C SER A 170 1.60 0.75 -11.79
N LYS A 171 0.30 0.39 -11.86
CA LYS A 171 -0.25 -0.73 -11.10
C LYS A 171 0.13 -2.09 -11.70
N SER A 172 0.27 -2.21 -13.03
CA SER A 172 0.87 -3.39 -13.65
C SER A 172 2.33 -3.57 -13.24
N ALA A 173 3.12 -2.50 -13.21
CA ALA A 173 4.49 -2.53 -12.70
C ALA A 173 4.53 -2.95 -11.22
N LEU A 174 3.65 -2.42 -10.39
CA LEU A 174 3.54 -2.79 -8.96
C LEU A 174 3.15 -4.27 -8.78
N ASN A 175 2.29 -4.80 -9.64
CA ASN A 175 1.93 -6.21 -9.65
C ASN A 175 3.17 -7.08 -9.93
N ALA A 176 3.96 -6.74 -10.95
CA ALA A 176 5.21 -7.45 -11.26
C ALA A 176 6.23 -7.37 -10.11
N ILE A 177 6.40 -6.20 -9.51
CA ILE A 177 7.25 -5.98 -8.32
C ILE A 177 6.80 -6.86 -7.16
N THR A 178 5.50 -6.98 -6.92
CA THR A 178 4.93 -7.84 -5.88
C THR A 178 5.34 -9.30 -6.07
N VAL A 179 5.22 -9.82 -7.30
CA VAL A 179 5.62 -11.21 -7.63
C VAL A 179 7.11 -11.42 -7.42
N LEU A 180 7.96 -10.46 -7.83
CA LEU A 180 9.41 -10.57 -7.69
C LEU A 180 9.83 -10.60 -6.22
N TYR A 181 9.32 -9.70 -5.39
CA TYR A 181 9.58 -9.74 -3.95
C TYR A 181 9.00 -11.00 -3.28
N ALA A 182 7.80 -11.44 -3.67
CA ALA A 182 7.22 -12.67 -3.15
C ALA A 182 8.10 -13.89 -3.45
N ASN A 183 8.67 -13.98 -4.64
CA ASN A 183 9.56 -15.08 -5.03
C ASN A 183 10.89 -15.05 -4.26
N GLU A 184 11.50 -13.87 -4.10
CA GLU A 184 12.74 -13.70 -3.36
C GLU A 184 12.55 -14.04 -1.88
N LEU A 185 11.50 -13.49 -1.26
CA LEU A 185 11.32 -13.51 0.20
C LEU A 185 10.56 -14.73 0.73
N ARG A 186 10.07 -15.59 -0.15
CA ARG A 186 9.31 -16.81 0.21
C ARG A 186 10.08 -17.71 1.18
N ALA A 187 11.36 -17.94 0.90
CA ALA A 187 12.20 -18.79 1.75
C ALA A 187 12.48 -18.18 3.14
N GLU A 188 12.26 -16.88 3.28
CA GLU A 188 12.40 -16.16 4.56
C GLU A 188 11.06 -16.09 5.34
N GLY A 189 9.97 -16.68 4.82
CA GLY A 189 8.64 -16.66 5.44
C GLY A 189 7.93 -15.30 5.38
N ILE A 190 8.43 -14.37 4.58
CA ILE A 190 7.82 -13.06 4.37
C ILE A 190 6.77 -13.17 3.25
N LEU A 191 5.51 -12.91 3.57
CA LEU A 191 4.44 -12.94 2.58
C LEU A 191 4.27 -11.56 1.93
N VAL A 192 4.23 -11.54 0.59
CA VAL A 192 4.12 -10.29 -0.20
C VAL A 192 2.97 -10.42 -1.18
N ASN A 193 1.97 -9.54 -1.06
CA ASN A 193 0.78 -9.56 -1.91
C ASN A 193 0.39 -8.17 -2.39
N ALA A 194 -0.32 -8.14 -3.50
CA ALA A 194 -1.01 -6.96 -4.01
C ALA A 194 -2.51 -7.03 -3.67
N VAL A 195 -3.11 -5.87 -3.44
CA VAL A 195 -4.54 -5.71 -3.14
C VAL A 195 -5.21 -4.80 -4.16
N SER A 196 -6.38 -5.21 -4.64
CA SER A 196 -7.34 -4.31 -5.28
C SER A 196 -8.44 -3.97 -4.27
N PRO A 197 -8.51 -2.71 -3.79
CA PRO A 197 -9.54 -2.30 -2.84
C PRO A 197 -10.91 -2.08 -3.48
N GLY A 198 -11.01 -2.22 -4.81
CA GLY A 198 -12.15 -1.77 -5.60
C GLY A 198 -12.20 -0.26 -5.80
N TYR A 199 -13.30 0.25 -6.36
CA TYR A 199 -13.48 1.67 -6.64
C TYR A 199 -14.01 2.43 -5.42
N CYS A 200 -13.11 2.85 -4.54
CA CYS A 200 -13.43 3.51 -3.27
C CYS A 200 -13.50 5.04 -3.42
N ALA A 201 -14.46 5.68 -2.76
CA ALA A 201 -14.61 7.14 -2.70
C ALA A 201 -13.49 7.76 -1.84
N THR A 202 -12.46 8.26 -2.49
CA THR A 202 -11.29 8.90 -1.87
C THR A 202 -10.86 10.12 -2.66
N ASP A 203 -9.95 10.92 -2.10
CA ASP A 203 -9.36 12.07 -2.80
C ASP A 203 -8.70 11.69 -4.13
N LEU A 204 -8.21 10.45 -4.27
CA LEU A 204 -7.54 9.97 -5.46
C LEU A 204 -8.44 10.08 -6.70
N ASN A 205 -9.74 9.87 -6.52
CA ASN A 205 -10.75 9.91 -7.57
C ASN A 205 -11.84 10.97 -7.31
N ARG A 206 -11.56 12.00 -6.49
CA ARG A 206 -12.50 13.06 -6.12
C ARG A 206 -13.81 12.53 -5.54
N HIS A 207 -13.73 11.46 -4.77
CA HIS A 207 -14.86 10.81 -4.09
C HIS A 207 -15.94 10.25 -5.05
N THR A 208 -15.58 9.88 -6.27
CA THR A 208 -16.52 9.30 -7.25
C THR A 208 -16.68 7.78 -7.13
N GLY A 209 -15.97 7.13 -6.20
CA GLY A 209 -16.07 5.70 -5.97
C GLY A 209 -17.43 5.28 -5.39
N MET A 210 -17.80 4.01 -5.63
CA MET A 210 -19.04 3.42 -5.10
C MET A 210 -18.85 2.74 -3.75
N ARG A 211 -17.61 2.45 -3.38
CA ARG A 211 -17.24 1.83 -2.09
C ARG A 211 -16.72 2.88 -1.13
N THR A 212 -16.83 2.60 0.16
CA THR A 212 -16.21 3.42 1.20
C THR A 212 -14.70 3.08 1.32
N ALA A 213 -13.94 3.98 1.93
CA ALA A 213 -12.54 3.71 2.26
C ALA A 213 -12.42 2.55 3.28
N GLU A 214 -13.41 2.40 4.16
CA GLU A 214 -13.51 1.32 5.14
C GLU A 214 -13.65 -0.04 4.47
N GLU A 215 -14.56 -0.18 3.49
CA GLU A 215 -14.72 -1.41 2.70
C GLU A 215 -13.43 -1.75 1.93
N GLY A 216 -12.79 -0.72 1.33
CA GLY A 216 -11.53 -0.91 0.61
C GLY A 216 -10.34 -1.32 1.48
N ALA A 217 -10.37 -1.03 2.78
CA ALA A 217 -9.31 -1.42 3.71
C ALA A 217 -9.37 -2.90 4.13
N ALA A 218 -10.52 -3.57 3.99
CA ALA A 218 -10.74 -4.91 4.52
C ALA A 218 -9.69 -5.92 4.04
N VAL A 219 -9.54 -6.08 2.74
CA VAL A 219 -8.59 -7.05 2.15
C VAL A 219 -7.14 -6.74 2.50
N ALA A 220 -6.79 -5.44 2.62
CA ALA A 220 -5.45 -5.05 3.04
C ALA A 220 -5.16 -5.49 4.49
N VAL A 221 -6.13 -5.37 5.38
CA VAL A 221 -6.03 -5.82 6.77
C VAL A 221 -5.93 -7.35 6.85
N ASP A 222 -6.74 -8.07 6.09
CA ASP A 222 -6.72 -9.53 6.05
C ASP A 222 -5.34 -10.05 5.62
N LEU A 223 -4.74 -9.46 4.58
CA LEU A 223 -3.41 -9.84 4.13
C LEU A 223 -2.29 -9.40 5.08
N ALA A 224 -2.42 -8.24 5.71
CA ALA A 224 -1.48 -7.74 6.71
C ALA A 224 -1.45 -8.61 7.98
N THR A 225 -2.55 -9.32 8.26
CA THR A 225 -2.70 -10.18 9.45
C THR A 225 -2.73 -11.67 9.13
N ALA A 226 -2.55 -12.04 7.87
CA ALA A 226 -2.56 -13.43 7.42
C ALA A 226 -1.59 -14.33 8.20
N GLY A 227 -2.00 -15.57 8.45
CA GLY A 227 -1.17 -16.60 9.07
C GLY A 227 0.04 -17.01 8.21
N GLU A 228 0.84 -17.93 8.71
CA GLU A 228 2.05 -18.40 8.01
C GLU A 228 1.73 -19.07 6.67
N ASP A 229 0.60 -19.77 6.59
CA ASP A 229 0.11 -20.42 5.37
C ASP A 229 -0.69 -19.47 4.45
N GLY A 230 -0.63 -18.17 4.70
CA GLY A 230 -1.32 -17.17 3.89
C GLY A 230 -0.81 -17.10 2.45
N PRO A 231 -1.56 -16.43 1.56
CA PRO A 231 -1.13 -16.24 0.18
C PRO A 231 0.14 -15.42 0.09
N THR A 232 0.93 -15.66 -0.98
CA THR A 232 2.08 -14.83 -1.34
C THR A 232 2.26 -14.82 -2.86
N GLY A 233 2.52 -13.64 -3.43
CA GLY A 233 2.64 -13.45 -4.89
C GLY A 233 1.28 -13.45 -5.58
N ALA A 234 0.23 -12.95 -4.93
CA ALA A 234 -1.11 -12.85 -5.48
C ALA A 234 -1.60 -11.39 -5.57
N LEU A 235 -2.49 -11.12 -6.52
CA LEU A 235 -3.34 -9.94 -6.53
C LEU A 235 -4.73 -10.35 -6.05
N LEU A 236 -5.20 -9.76 -4.97
CA LEU A 236 -6.41 -10.15 -4.27
C LEU A 236 -7.39 -8.97 -4.15
N ALA A 237 -8.67 -9.27 -4.35
CA ALA A 237 -9.79 -8.41 -4.01
C ALA A 237 -10.68 -9.11 -2.97
N GLU A 238 -11.78 -8.46 -2.56
CA GLU A 238 -12.74 -9.04 -1.63
C GLU A 238 -13.35 -10.34 -2.18
N ASP A 239 -13.61 -10.39 -3.49
CA ASP A 239 -14.19 -11.55 -4.16
C ASP A 239 -13.18 -12.66 -4.48
N GLY A 240 -11.91 -12.48 -4.10
CA GLY A 240 -10.86 -13.47 -4.31
C GLY A 240 -9.72 -13.00 -5.22
N PRO A 241 -8.96 -13.94 -5.82
CA PRO A 241 -7.81 -13.63 -6.64
C PRO A 241 -8.20 -13.03 -8.00
N ILE A 242 -7.45 -11.98 -8.37
CA ILE A 242 -7.54 -11.33 -9.68
C ILE A 242 -6.39 -11.86 -10.55
N PRO A 243 -6.63 -12.19 -11.82
CA PRO A 243 -5.56 -12.59 -12.75
C PRO A 243 -4.60 -11.41 -13.00
N TRP A 244 -3.32 -11.74 -13.22
CA TRP A 244 -2.28 -10.75 -13.50
C TRP A 244 -2.48 -10.02 -14.84
#